data_57b7d952de1d89c94d31f02396322f46
#
_entry.id   57b7d952de1d89c94d31f02396322f46
#
_cell.length_a   1.000
_cell.length_b   1.000
_cell.length_c   1.000
_cell.angle_alpha   90.00
_cell.angle_beta   90.00
_cell.angle_gamma   90.00
#
_symmetry.space_group_name_H-M   'P 1'
#
loop_
_entity.id
_entity.type
_entity.pdbx_description
1 polymer ?
#
loop_
_entity_poly.entity_id
_entity_poly.type
_entity_poly.pdbx_seq_one_letter_code
_entity_poly.pdbx_strand_id
1 'polypeptide(L)'
;MTRTTIISLCFAAALLPLTAGAQDVRAQTAHSQDERQYTDGPVTEVDYIHVDYGHFAEYVDWLNSKWKPTMEAMKKAGLIIDYKVFQANPKTPDQPNTYLLITFKNGAAALDKGVELEEVAAQVICSTECQNKARVARGEYRRVLGTELIREVILK
;
A
#
# COMPACT_ATOMS: atom_id res chain seq x y z
N MET A 1 19.43 32.71 81.14
CA MET A 1 20.11 33.64 80.20
C MET A 1 21.14 32.86 79.44
N THR A 2 20.79 32.32 78.26
CA THR A 2 21.75 31.52 77.40
C THR A 2 21.49 31.91 76.00
N ARG A 3 22.43 32.57 75.37
CA ARG A 3 22.42 33.03 73.98
C ARG A 3 22.83 31.87 73.10
N THR A 4 21.93 31.44 72.15
CA THR A 4 22.24 30.44 71.13
C THR A 4 22.61 31.17 69.84
N THR A 5 23.82 30.99 69.38
CA THR A 5 24.39 31.55 68.14
C THR A 5 24.03 30.59 66.99
N ILE A 6 23.29 31.08 66.01
CA ILE A 6 22.93 30.31 64.77
C ILE A 6 24.02 30.63 63.73
N ILE A 7 24.76 29.60 63.32
CA ILE A 7 25.69 29.65 62.20
C ILE A 7 24.92 29.35 60.91
N SER A 8 24.82 30.35 60.05
CA SER A 8 24.21 30.23 58.72
C SER A 8 25.25 29.67 57.74
N LEU A 9 24.99 28.47 57.24
CA LEU A 9 25.80 27.81 56.22
C LEU A 9 25.22 28.13 54.84
N CYS A 10 25.89 29.01 54.08
CA CYS A 10 25.54 29.30 52.68
C CYS A 10 26.02 28.15 51.79
N PHE A 11 25.10 27.36 51.28
CA PHE A 11 25.35 26.42 50.20
C PHE A 11 25.24 27.17 48.85
N ALA A 12 26.36 27.37 48.19
CA ALA A 12 26.42 27.85 46.82
C ALA A 12 26.14 26.67 45.88
N ALA A 13 24.92 26.62 45.34
CA ALA A 13 24.55 25.66 44.28
C ALA A 13 25.11 26.16 42.94
N ALA A 14 26.12 25.50 42.44
CA ALA A 14 26.63 25.69 41.08
C ALA A 14 25.66 25.09 40.09
N LEU A 15 24.95 25.95 39.38
CA LEU A 15 24.11 25.59 38.20
C LEU A 15 25.05 25.32 37.00
N LEU A 16 25.29 24.06 36.70
CA LEU A 16 25.88 23.64 35.42
C LEU A 16 24.82 23.69 34.33
N PRO A 17 25.06 24.33 33.18
CA PRO A 17 24.12 24.27 32.05
C PRO A 17 24.23 22.91 31.38
N LEU A 18 23.16 22.11 31.45
CA LEU A 18 22.97 20.95 30.59
C LEU A 18 22.57 21.44 29.17
N THR A 19 23.59 21.75 28.37
CA THR A 19 23.42 21.93 26.92
C THR A 19 24.14 20.78 26.24
N ALA A 20 23.48 19.63 26.15
CA ALA A 20 23.97 18.56 25.29
C ALA A 20 22.80 17.71 24.80
N GLY A 21 22.62 17.64 23.52
CA GLY A 21 22.02 16.47 22.91
C GLY A 21 20.73 16.60 22.15
N ALA A 22 20.41 17.75 21.55
CA ALA A 22 19.25 17.83 20.66
C ALA A 22 19.59 17.94 19.14
N GLN A 23 20.83 17.75 18.75
CA GLN A 23 21.27 17.97 17.37
C GLN A 23 21.59 16.72 16.55
N ASP A 24 21.77 15.55 17.19
CA ASP A 24 22.23 14.35 16.44
C ASP A 24 21.13 13.43 15.89
N VAL A 25 19.86 13.61 16.25
CA VAL A 25 18.79 12.72 15.76
C VAL A 25 18.29 13.13 14.37
N ARG A 26 18.51 14.36 13.93
CA ARG A 26 18.09 14.83 12.59
C ARG A 26 19.07 14.54 11.45
N ALA A 27 20.32 14.20 11.78
CA ALA A 27 21.35 13.95 10.76
C ALA A 27 21.38 12.51 10.23
N GLN A 28 20.72 11.56 10.91
CA GLN A 28 20.76 10.14 10.50
C GLN A 28 19.62 9.71 9.57
N THR A 29 18.62 10.54 9.31
CA THR A 29 17.51 10.20 8.39
C THR A 29 17.61 10.80 7.00
N ALA A 30 18.62 11.60 6.73
CA ALA A 30 18.94 12.08 5.39
C ALA A 30 20.11 11.25 4.80
N HIS A 31 19.96 9.93 4.72
CA HIS A 31 20.65 9.19 3.68
C HIS A 31 20.11 9.76 2.37
N SER A 32 20.92 10.60 1.73
CA SER A 32 20.54 11.30 0.51
C SER A 32 20.10 10.25 -0.52
N GLN A 33 18.94 10.46 -1.14
CA GLN A 33 18.49 9.61 -2.25
C GLN A 33 19.54 9.52 -3.37
N ASP A 34 20.49 10.40 -3.34
CA ASP A 34 21.61 10.50 -4.29
C ASP A 34 22.68 9.40 -4.12
N GLU A 35 22.77 8.77 -2.94
CA GLU A 35 23.71 7.64 -2.70
C GLU A 35 23.16 6.28 -3.11
N ARG A 36 21.83 6.17 -3.33
CA ARG A 36 21.25 4.88 -3.78
C ARG A 36 21.61 4.62 -5.23
N GLN A 37 21.94 3.35 -5.52
CA GLN A 37 22.20 2.89 -6.88
C GLN A 37 20.93 2.69 -7.72
N TYR A 38 19.79 3.14 -7.21
CA TYR A 38 18.47 3.05 -7.86
C TYR A 38 17.54 4.17 -7.41
N THR A 39 16.48 4.37 -8.17
CA THR A 39 15.34 5.19 -7.79
C THR A 39 14.09 4.33 -7.64
N ASP A 40 13.20 4.75 -6.75
CA ASP A 40 11.90 4.10 -6.55
C ASP A 40 10.99 4.42 -7.74
N GLY A 41 10.50 3.38 -8.40
CA GLY A 41 9.51 3.46 -9.46
C GLY A 41 8.07 3.31 -8.96
N PRO A 42 7.13 3.09 -9.89
CA PRO A 42 5.74 2.79 -9.59
C PRO A 42 5.56 1.58 -8.67
N VAL A 43 4.41 1.52 -8.00
CA VAL A 43 4.01 0.37 -7.18
C VAL A 43 2.88 -0.36 -7.90
N THR A 44 3.00 -1.66 -8.01
CA THR A 44 1.98 -2.51 -8.63
C THR A 44 1.39 -3.46 -7.60
N GLU A 45 0.07 -3.44 -7.47
CA GLU A 45 -0.69 -4.48 -6.79
C GLU A 45 -0.86 -5.66 -7.73
N VAL A 46 -0.55 -6.85 -7.24
CA VAL A 46 -0.67 -8.10 -7.98
C VAL A 46 -1.62 -9.03 -7.24
N ASP A 47 -2.78 -9.28 -7.84
CA ASP A 47 -3.72 -10.28 -7.37
C ASP A 47 -3.42 -11.64 -7.99
N TYR A 48 -3.27 -12.65 -7.17
CA TYR A 48 -3.05 -14.05 -7.53
C TYR A 48 -4.40 -14.77 -7.56
N ILE A 49 -4.89 -15.08 -8.76
CA ILE A 49 -6.23 -15.66 -8.96
C ILE A 49 -6.09 -17.09 -9.50
N HIS A 50 -6.84 -18.00 -8.94
CA HIS A 50 -7.11 -19.31 -9.52
C HIS A 50 -8.56 -19.35 -10.01
N VAL A 51 -8.74 -19.54 -11.30
CA VAL A 51 -10.05 -19.76 -11.92
C VAL A 51 -10.20 -21.26 -12.19
N ASP A 52 -11.30 -21.86 -11.75
CA ASP A 52 -11.54 -23.27 -11.86
C ASP A 52 -11.73 -23.70 -13.33
N TYR A 53 -11.43 -24.96 -13.59
CA TYR A 53 -11.51 -25.51 -14.95
C TYR A 53 -12.90 -25.35 -15.54
N GLY A 54 -12.96 -24.88 -16.78
CA GLY A 54 -14.23 -24.61 -17.51
C GLY A 54 -14.82 -23.22 -17.30
N HIS A 55 -14.40 -22.46 -16.27
CA HIS A 55 -14.97 -21.14 -15.93
C HIS A 55 -14.15 -19.94 -16.44
N PHE A 56 -13.08 -20.18 -17.19
CA PHE A 56 -12.21 -19.09 -17.64
C PHE A 56 -12.94 -18.09 -18.56
N ALA A 57 -13.79 -18.57 -19.47
CA ALA A 57 -14.58 -17.69 -20.35
C ALA A 57 -15.52 -16.79 -19.53
N GLU A 58 -16.24 -17.36 -18.56
CA GLU A 58 -17.13 -16.63 -17.66
C GLU A 58 -16.35 -15.55 -16.85
N TYR A 59 -15.16 -15.90 -16.39
CA TYR A 59 -14.32 -14.95 -15.67
C TYR A 59 -13.83 -13.80 -16.56
N VAL A 60 -13.46 -14.09 -17.82
CA VAL A 60 -13.08 -13.08 -18.82
C VAL A 60 -14.25 -12.17 -19.16
N ASP A 61 -15.47 -12.69 -19.24
CA ASP A 61 -16.69 -11.88 -19.46
C ASP A 61 -16.91 -10.90 -18.30
N TRP A 62 -16.70 -11.35 -17.05
CA TRP A 62 -16.74 -10.46 -15.91
C TRP A 62 -15.61 -9.41 -15.95
N LEU A 63 -14.38 -9.79 -16.30
CA LEU A 63 -13.27 -8.85 -16.47
C LEU A 63 -13.61 -7.77 -17.51
N ASN A 64 -14.15 -8.15 -18.64
CA ASN A 64 -14.51 -7.22 -19.72
C ASN A 64 -15.70 -6.31 -19.35
N SER A 65 -16.72 -6.86 -18.69
CA SER A 65 -17.98 -6.14 -18.43
C SER A 65 -17.95 -5.29 -17.16
N LYS A 66 -17.09 -5.62 -16.18
CA LYS A 66 -17.07 -4.97 -14.87
C LYS A 66 -15.68 -4.44 -14.48
N TRP A 67 -14.68 -5.31 -14.46
CA TRP A 67 -13.36 -4.94 -13.98
C TRP A 67 -12.66 -3.91 -14.88
N LYS A 68 -12.60 -4.16 -16.18
CA LYS A 68 -11.98 -3.25 -17.14
C LYS A 68 -12.63 -1.85 -17.15
N PRO A 69 -13.96 -1.68 -17.22
CA PRO A 69 -14.57 -0.34 -17.11
C PRO A 69 -14.22 0.38 -15.81
N THR A 70 -14.11 -0.35 -14.70
CA THR A 70 -13.69 0.21 -13.42
C THR A 70 -12.24 0.70 -13.47
N MET A 71 -11.32 -0.10 -14.02
CA MET A 71 -9.92 0.29 -14.19
C MET A 71 -9.77 1.51 -15.10
N GLU A 72 -10.54 1.58 -16.19
CA GLU A 72 -10.53 2.75 -17.07
C GLU A 72 -11.04 4.02 -16.36
N ALA A 73 -12.08 3.90 -15.53
CA ALA A 73 -12.58 5.01 -14.74
C ALA A 73 -11.55 5.47 -13.68
N MET A 74 -10.90 4.55 -12.99
CA MET A 74 -9.83 4.85 -12.03
C MET A 74 -8.63 5.51 -12.72
N LYS A 75 -8.26 5.04 -13.90
CA LYS A 75 -7.18 5.63 -14.72
C LYS A 75 -7.54 7.05 -15.17
N LYS A 76 -8.77 7.27 -15.61
CA LYS A 76 -9.29 8.60 -15.96
C LYS A 76 -9.32 9.55 -14.77
N ALA A 77 -9.62 9.05 -13.57
CA ALA A 77 -9.58 9.80 -12.31
C ALA A 77 -8.15 10.07 -11.80
N GLY A 78 -7.11 9.50 -12.44
CA GLY A 78 -5.70 9.65 -12.01
C GLY A 78 -5.36 8.86 -10.73
N LEU A 79 -6.19 7.90 -10.33
CA LEU A 79 -5.97 7.06 -9.16
C LEU A 79 -4.97 5.94 -9.45
N ILE A 80 -4.97 5.42 -10.68
CA ILE A 80 -4.01 4.43 -11.17
C ILE A 80 -3.36 4.92 -12.47
N ILE A 81 -2.20 4.38 -12.82
CA ILE A 81 -1.50 4.72 -14.07
C ILE A 81 -1.64 3.64 -15.14
N ASP A 82 -1.77 2.37 -14.74
CA ASP A 82 -1.95 1.26 -15.68
C ASP A 82 -2.61 0.05 -15.00
N TYR A 83 -3.11 -0.88 -15.80
CA TYR A 83 -3.59 -2.18 -15.34
C TYR A 83 -3.35 -3.25 -16.41
N LYS A 84 -3.16 -4.50 -15.99
CA LYS A 84 -2.92 -5.63 -16.89
C LYS A 84 -3.55 -6.90 -16.35
N VAL A 85 -3.87 -7.81 -17.25
CA VAL A 85 -4.30 -9.17 -16.95
C VAL A 85 -3.33 -10.13 -17.61
N PHE A 86 -2.83 -11.10 -16.85
CA PHE A 86 -2.00 -12.17 -17.38
C PHE A 86 -2.67 -13.52 -17.11
N GLN A 87 -2.57 -14.41 -18.08
CA GLN A 87 -2.93 -15.81 -17.94
C GLN A 87 -1.63 -16.62 -17.83
N ALA A 88 -1.61 -17.60 -16.93
CA ALA A 88 -0.51 -18.53 -16.77
C ALA A 88 -0.98 -19.98 -16.86
N ASN A 89 -0.06 -20.87 -17.17
CA ASN A 89 -0.25 -22.31 -17.08
C ASN A 89 0.36 -22.79 -15.75
N PRO A 90 -0.44 -23.01 -14.70
CA PRO A 90 0.09 -23.41 -13.40
C PRO A 90 0.70 -24.81 -13.47
N LYS A 91 1.78 -25.02 -12.72
CA LYS A 91 2.43 -26.33 -12.61
C LYS A 91 1.73 -27.25 -11.62
N THR A 92 0.99 -26.67 -10.67
CA THR A 92 0.21 -27.38 -9.65
C THR A 92 -1.17 -26.76 -9.51
N PRO A 93 -2.20 -27.51 -9.04
CA PRO A 93 -3.56 -27.00 -8.87
C PRO A 93 -3.70 -25.84 -7.89
N ASP A 94 -2.72 -25.63 -7.00
CA ASP A 94 -2.76 -24.57 -5.99
C ASP A 94 -2.11 -23.27 -6.45
N GLN A 95 -1.54 -23.26 -7.65
CA GLN A 95 -0.92 -22.06 -8.21
C GLN A 95 -1.97 -21.17 -8.92
N PRO A 96 -1.75 -19.84 -8.97
CA PRO A 96 -2.58 -18.95 -9.76
C PRO A 96 -2.46 -19.27 -11.25
N ASN A 97 -3.57 -19.17 -11.97
CA ASN A 97 -3.61 -19.25 -13.43
C ASN A 97 -3.97 -17.90 -14.07
N THR A 98 -4.28 -16.90 -13.25
CA THR A 98 -4.59 -15.54 -13.70
C THR A 98 -4.01 -14.54 -12.72
N TYR A 99 -3.43 -13.46 -13.24
CA TYR A 99 -2.89 -12.36 -12.45
C TYR A 99 -3.57 -11.07 -12.88
N LEU A 100 -4.09 -10.32 -11.93
CA LEU A 100 -4.56 -8.95 -12.16
C LEU A 100 -3.51 -8.00 -11.59
N LEU A 101 -3.06 -7.06 -12.40
CA LEU A 101 -2.07 -6.06 -12.01
C LEU A 101 -2.70 -4.68 -12.08
N ILE A 102 -2.55 -3.90 -11.01
CA ILE A 102 -2.97 -2.49 -10.94
C ILE A 102 -1.76 -1.67 -10.54
N THR A 103 -1.34 -0.74 -11.40
CA THR A 103 -0.13 0.05 -11.17
C THR A 103 -0.49 1.47 -10.72
N PHE A 104 0.05 1.84 -9.58
CA PHE A 104 -0.08 3.14 -8.92
C PHE A 104 1.20 3.96 -9.09
N LYS A 105 1.08 5.27 -9.04
CA LYS A 105 2.22 6.19 -9.15
C LYS A 105 3.28 5.94 -8.06
N ASN A 106 2.85 5.59 -6.85
CA ASN A 106 3.71 5.32 -5.68
C ASN A 106 2.92 4.56 -4.60
N GLY A 107 3.60 4.21 -3.49
CA GLY A 107 2.98 3.50 -2.37
C GLY A 107 1.85 4.27 -1.69
N ALA A 108 1.94 5.59 -1.56
CA ALA A 108 0.88 6.41 -0.99
C ALA A 108 -0.39 6.35 -1.86
N ALA A 109 -0.26 6.39 -3.19
CA ALA A 109 -1.40 6.23 -4.09
C ALA A 109 -2.05 4.85 -3.98
N ALA A 110 -1.27 3.79 -3.68
CA ALA A 110 -1.79 2.44 -3.51
C ALA A 110 -2.48 2.23 -2.15
N LEU A 111 -2.00 2.86 -1.08
CA LEU A 111 -2.43 2.58 0.29
C LEU A 111 -3.41 3.62 0.85
N ASP A 112 -3.29 4.90 0.46
CA ASP A 112 -4.05 6.00 1.07
C ASP A 112 -5.31 6.38 0.28
N LYS A 113 -5.51 5.79 -0.92
CA LYS A 113 -6.61 6.13 -1.83
C LYS A 113 -7.77 5.12 -1.85
N GLY A 114 -7.88 4.30 -0.81
CA GLY A 114 -8.90 3.24 -0.74
C GLY A 114 -10.33 3.74 -0.89
N VAL A 115 -10.67 4.86 -0.23
CA VAL A 115 -12.02 5.45 -0.29
C VAL A 115 -12.35 5.93 -1.71
N GLU A 116 -11.46 6.67 -2.34
CA GLU A 116 -11.66 7.18 -3.70
C GLU A 116 -11.75 6.04 -4.74
N LEU A 117 -10.98 4.95 -4.56
CA LEU A 117 -11.06 3.75 -5.40
C LEU A 117 -12.42 3.06 -5.25
N GLU A 118 -12.92 2.93 -4.01
CA GLU A 118 -14.25 2.36 -3.75
C GLU A 118 -15.39 3.21 -4.33
N GLU A 119 -15.30 4.54 -4.22
CA GLU A 119 -16.28 5.46 -4.79
C GLU A 119 -16.36 5.33 -6.31
N VAL A 120 -15.22 5.29 -7.00
CA VAL A 120 -15.19 5.08 -8.46
C VAL A 120 -15.76 3.72 -8.83
N ALA A 121 -15.40 2.66 -8.10
CA ALA A 121 -15.94 1.32 -8.34
C ALA A 121 -17.46 1.28 -8.12
N ALA A 122 -17.98 1.97 -7.10
CA ALA A 122 -19.42 2.04 -6.82
C ALA A 122 -20.20 2.77 -7.93
N GLN A 123 -19.62 3.78 -8.55
CA GLN A 123 -20.23 4.50 -9.67
C GLN A 123 -20.28 3.67 -10.95
N VAL A 124 -19.28 2.82 -11.19
CA VAL A 124 -19.16 2.04 -12.45
C VAL A 124 -19.89 0.71 -12.37
N ILE A 125 -19.82 0.01 -11.24
CA ILE A 125 -20.37 -1.34 -11.10
C ILE A 125 -21.75 -1.31 -10.46
N CYS A 126 -21.79 -0.97 -9.16
CA CYS A 126 -22.95 -0.83 -8.29
C CYS A 126 -22.45 -0.54 -6.86
N SER A 127 -23.36 -0.33 -5.89
CA SER A 127 -23.03 -0.12 -4.48
C SER A 127 -22.07 -1.17 -3.92
N THR A 128 -21.35 -0.84 -2.88
CA THR A 128 -20.42 -1.74 -2.18
C THR A 128 -21.11 -3.05 -1.73
N GLU A 129 -22.35 -2.97 -1.25
CA GLU A 129 -23.12 -4.17 -0.89
C GLU A 129 -23.36 -5.09 -2.09
N CYS A 130 -23.76 -4.53 -3.23
CA CYS A 130 -23.96 -5.25 -4.49
C CYS A 130 -22.64 -5.91 -4.96
N GLN A 131 -21.53 -5.18 -4.88
CA GLN A 131 -20.20 -5.70 -5.23
C GLN A 131 -19.80 -6.87 -4.33
N ASN A 132 -20.06 -6.78 -3.01
CA ASN A 132 -19.77 -7.85 -2.06
C ASN A 132 -20.59 -9.12 -2.36
N LYS A 133 -21.88 -9.00 -2.65
CA LYS A 133 -22.71 -10.14 -3.09
C LYS A 133 -22.15 -10.79 -4.36
N ALA A 134 -21.78 -9.97 -5.34
CA ALA A 134 -21.18 -10.46 -6.60
C ALA A 134 -19.78 -11.09 -6.36
N ARG A 135 -19.01 -10.62 -5.37
CA ARG A 135 -17.73 -11.22 -4.99
C ARG A 135 -17.91 -12.61 -4.39
N VAL A 136 -18.90 -12.80 -3.53
CA VAL A 136 -19.27 -14.10 -2.96
C VAL A 136 -19.69 -15.08 -4.06
N ALA A 137 -20.56 -14.68 -4.98
CA ALA A 137 -21.00 -15.52 -6.09
C ALA A 137 -19.83 -15.97 -6.99
N ARG A 138 -18.88 -15.07 -7.28
CA ARG A 138 -17.67 -15.44 -8.03
C ARG A 138 -16.74 -16.38 -7.25
N GLY A 139 -16.86 -16.47 -5.93
CA GLY A 139 -16.14 -17.42 -5.09
C GLY A 139 -16.47 -18.88 -5.39
N GLU A 140 -17.58 -19.15 -6.09
CA GLU A 140 -17.98 -20.50 -6.51
C GLU A 140 -17.07 -21.08 -7.60
N TYR A 141 -16.44 -20.24 -8.43
CA TYR A 141 -15.61 -20.69 -9.56
C TYR A 141 -14.23 -20.04 -9.62
N ARG A 142 -13.90 -19.13 -8.67
CA ARG A 142 -12.57 -18.57 -8.57
C ARG A 142 -12.13 -18.40 -7.11
N ARG A 143 -10.84 -18.53 -6.88
CA ARG A 143 -10.21 -18.28 -5.57
C ARG A 143 -9.19 -17.16 -5.72
N VAL A 144 -9.18 -16.22 -4.77
CA VAL A 144 -8.09 -15.27 -4.60
C VAL A 144 -7.08 -15.93 -3.69
N LEU A 145 -5.90 -16.24 -4.21
CA LEU A 145 -4.82 -16.93 -3.48
C LEU A 145 -3.99 -15.96 -2.65
N GLY A 146 -4.00 -14.69 -3.01
CA GLY A 146 -3.29 -13.63 -2.31
C GLY A 146 -3.22 -12.36 -3.14
N THR A 147 -2.76 -11.29 -2.49
CA THR A 147 -2.46 -9.99 -3.09
C THR A 147 -1.13 -9.53 -2.53
N GLU A 148 -0.26 -8.98 -3.38
CA GLU A 148 0.99 -8.36 -2.94
C GLU A 148 1.22 -7.02 -3.63
N LEU A 149 1.97 -6.15 -2.96
CA LEU A 149 2.45 -4.89 -3.53
C LEU A 149 3.93 -5.05 -3.89
N ILE A 150 4.25 -4.90 -5.16
CA ILE A 150 5.62 -4.88 -5.66
C ILE A 150 5.98 -3.47 -6.12
N ARG A 151 7.25 -3.09 -5.94
CA ARG A 151 7.75 -1.79 -6.39
C ARG A 151 8.76 -2.00 -7.49
N GLU A 152 8.63 -1.22 -8.56
CA GLU A 152 9.68 -1.15 -9.57
C GLU A 152 10.93 -0.47 -8.98
N VAL A 153 12.09 -1.05 -9.26
CA VAL A 153 13.40 -0.49 -8.93
C VAL A 153 14.08 -0.09 -10.22
N ILE A 154 14.26 1.22 -10.39
CA ILE A 154 14.91 1.76 -11.60
C ILE A 154 16.40 1.90 -11.30
N LEU A 155 17.22 1.06 -11.91
CA LEU A 155 18.68 1.06 -11.76
C LEU A 155 19.27 2.32 -12.41
N LYS A 156 20.32 2.89 -11.77
CA LYS A 156 21.07 4.07 -12.28
C LYS A 156 22.17 3.64 -13.22
#